data_f4adea8352319c4254fbfee6779e0c5d
#
_entry.id   f4adea8352319c4254fbfee6779e0c5d
#
_cell.length_a   1.000
_cell.length_b   1.000
_cell.length_c   1.000
_cell.angle_alpha   90.00
_cell.angle_beta   90.00
_cell.angle_gamma   90.00
#
_symmetry.space_group_name_H-M   'P 1'
#
loop_
_entity.id
_entity.type
_entity.pdbx_description
1 polymer ?
#
loop_
_entity_poly.entity_id
_entity_poly.type
_entity_poly.pdbx_seq_one_letter_code
_entity_poly.pdbx_strand_id
1 'polypeptide(L)'
;MIADTPVFDLDDAAMLEASDNGGALRSAASGGAQVRAVAAAVAEDALARLHGLRPRSLLLVSGPGRAGRAAALLVAALGDRAGLPLVPVTSVPSWAGPLDVVLAAGDDAGDPRLIDAVDRAQRRGAEVVVAAPNEGPLRAAAAGHAMLLEPRVPVLDDNRLLRYLAVGIAVLRALDPARGVAALPELADLADLLDTEALRDGPLHEVFRNPAKNLAARTQQRGLILTGDTPATTELAVHAAEVLLQSAGRAATAVDHAVAVAALPRISAAAEAAAPDYDPLFHDEQLDGPPPVEKRRVFLCSTDSDTVAAHRKLAVFTGATVDADLVTADLEAVPADPARVEAGAPADPPTGGEIERLAVLALRWEMAAAYLRIIGGRAVTARDPGSYDGGRY
;
A
#
# COMPACT_ATOMS: atom_id res chain seq x y z
N MET A 1 31.53 -17.29 -24.60
CA MET A 1 30.81 -16.02 -24.74
C MET A 1 29.81 -15.98 -23.58
N ILE A 2 30.13 -15.26 -22.52
CA ILE A 2 29.18 -14.94 -21.46
C ILE A 2 28.32 -13.84 -22.08
N ALA A 3 27.04 -14.13 -22.33
CA ALA A 3 26.12 -13.10 -22.79
C ALA A 3 26.12 -12.02 -21.68
N ASP A 4 26.48 -10.80 -22.04
CA ASP A 4 26.34 -9.65 -21.17
C ASP A 4 24.88 -9.62 -20.71
N THR A 5 24.67 -9.86 -19.43
CA THR A 5 23.37 -9.61 -18.80
C THR A 5 23.11 -8.13 -19.00
N PRO A 6 22.02 -7.73 -19.67
CA PRO A 6 21.76 -6.32 -19.90
C PRO A 6 21.71 -5.61 -18.54
N VAL A 7 22.64 -4.68 -18.36
CA VAL A 7 22.63 -3.79 -17.18
C VAL A 7 21.45 -2.84 -17.37
N PHE A 8 20.40 -3.04 -16.60
CA PHE A 8 19.25 -2.13 -16.63
C PHE A 8 19.59 -0.84 -15.91
N ASP A 9 19.45 0.27 -16.61
CA ASP A 9 19.61 1.61 -16.06
C ASP A 9 18.24 2.17 -15.69
N LEU A 10 18.05 2.49 -14.41
CA LEU A 10 16.81 3.12 -13.93
C LEU A 10 16.60 4.52 -14.48
N ASP A 11 17.64 5.16 -15.03
CA ASP A 11 17.54 6.49 -15.62
C ASP A 11 17.24 6.45 -17.14
N ASP A 12 17.27 5.27 -17.77
CA ASP A 12 16.83 5.08 -19.15
C ASP A 12 15.30 4.89 -19.22
N ALA A 13 14.58 6.01 -19.30
CA ALA A 13 13.11 6.02 -19.39
C ALA A 13 12.58 5.24 -20.61
N ALA A 14 13.25 5.34 -21.76
CA ALA A 14 12.82 4.67 -22.99
C ALA A 14 12.95 3.15 -22.85
N MET A 15 14.03 2.67 -22.23
CA MET A 15 14.23 1.26 -21.94
C MET A 15 13.19 0.74 -20.93
N LEU A 16 12.91 1.50 -19.86
CA LEU A 16 11.89 1.14 -18.87
C LEU A 16 10.51 0.99 -19.50
N GLU A 17 10.09 1.95 -20.32
CA GLU A 17 8.81 1.93 -21.02
C GLU A 17 8.74 0.76 -22.04
N ALA A 18 9.80 0.54 -22.81
CA ALA A 18 9.86 -0.56 -23.76
C ALA A 18 9.86 -1.95 -23.09
N SER A 19 10.36 -2.05 -21.85
CA SER A 19 10.43 -3.29 -21.08
C SER A 19 9.17 -3.58 -20.26
N ASP A 20 8.28 -2.59 -20.06
CA ASP A 20 7.03 -2.75 -19.31
C ASP A 20 5.92 -3.38 -20.15
N ASN A 21 6.18 -4.57 -20.70
CA ASN A 21 5.22 -5.30 -21.54
C ASN A 21 3.92 -5.70 -20.80
N GLY A 22 3.95 -5.74 -19.47
CA GLY A 22 2.79 -6.08 -18.62
C GLY A 22 2.03 -4.87 -18.09
N GLY A 23 2.48 -3.65 -18.40
CA GLY A 23 1.85 -2.41 -17.92
C GLY A 23 1.94 -2.22 -16.41
N ALA A 24 2.98 -2.75 -15.76
CA ALA A 24 3.15 -2.71 -14.31
C ALA A 24 3.26 -1.27 -13.79
N LEU A 25 4.05 -0.41 -14.48
CA LEU A 25 4.17 1.01 -14.12
C LEU A 25 2.83 1.74 -14.27
N ARG A 26 2.12 1.50 -15.38
CA ARG A 26 0.79 2.10 -15.60
C ARG A 26 -0.20 1.66 -14.53
N SER A 27 -0.18 0.37 -14.18
CA SER A 27 -1.04 -0.19 -13.14
C SER A 27 -0.76 0.45 -11.79
N ALA A 28 0.51 0.50 -11.36
CA ALA A 28 0.91 1.13 -10.09
C ALA A 28 0.56 2.62 -10.06
N ALA A 29 0.82 3.36 -11.14
CA ALA A 29 0.51 4.79 -11.26
C ALA A 29 -1.00 5.11 -11.24
N SER A 30 -1.89 4.11 -11.41
CA SER A 30 -3.35 4.33 -11.50
C SER A 30 -4.04 4.53 -10.14
N GLY A 31 -3.30 4.74 -9.05
CA GLY A 31 -3.86 4.93 -7.71
C GLY A 31 -4.89 6.05 -7.64
N GLY A 32 -4.57 7.24 -8.15
CA GLY A 32 -5.48 8.38 -8.21
C GLY A 32 -6.74 8.09 -9.03
N ALA A 33 -6.61 7.44 -10.18
CA ALA A 33 -7.74 7.04 -11.01
C ALA A 33 -8.68 6.06 -10.29
N GLN A 34 -8.16 5.12 -9.51
CA GLN A 34 -8.95 4.19 -8.70
C GLN A 34 -9.76 4.94 -7.62
N VAL A 35 -9.11 5.87 -6.91
CA VAL A 35 -9.77 6.70 -5.89
C VAL A 35 -10.86 7.57 -6.52
N ARG A 36 -10.58 8.20 -7.66
CA ARG A 36 -11.54 9.03 -8.41
C ARG A 36 -12.74 8.21 -8.89
N ALA A 37 -12.53 6.95 -9.29
CA ALA A 37 -13.61 6.06 -9.66
C ALA A 37 -14.55 5.73 -8.49
N VAL A 38 -14.01 5.59 -7.27
CA VAL A 38 -14.83 5.44 -6.06
C VAL A 38 -15.57 6.73 -5.74
N ALA A 39 -14.90 7.89 -5.84
CA ALA A 39 -15.55 9.20 -5.66
C ALA A 39 -16.72 9.40 -6.63
N ALA A 40 -16.54 9.02 -7.89
CA ALA A 40 -17.60 9.09 -8.90
C ALA A 40 -18.80 8.20 -8.54
N ALA A 41 -18.56 6.96 -8.07
CA ALA A 41 -19.64 6.08 -7.63
C ALA A 41 -20.40 6.66 -6.43
N VAL A 42 -19.72 7.32 -5.50
CA VAL A 42 -20.38 8.02 -4.37
C VAL A 42 -21.21 9.20 -4.87
N ALA A 43 -20.71 9.97 -5.83
CA ALA A 43 -21.45 11.08 -6.45
C ALA A 43 -22.68 10.60 -7.26
N GLU A 44 -22.69 9.35 -7.68
CA GLU A 44 -23.83 8.64 -8.31
C GLU A 44 -24.78 8.00 -7.28
N ASP A 45 -24.71 8.43 -6.02
CA ASP A 45 -25.56 7.96 -4.91
C ASP A 45 -25.40 6.48 -4.53
N ALA A 46 -24.29 5.83 -4.88
CA ALA A 46 -24.04 4.41 -4.57
C ALA A 46 -24.15 4.09 -3.07
N LEU A 47 -23.89 5.07 -2.20
CA LEU A 47 -23.95 4.94 -0.74
C LEU A 47 -25.10 5.73 -0.08
N ALA A 48 -26.10 6.18 -0.84
CA ALA A 48 -27.18 7.05 -0.33
C ALA A 48 -27.90 6.49 0.90
N ARG A 49 -28.04 5.18 1.00
CA ARG A 49 -28.72 4.51 2.13
C ARG A 49 -27.93 4.56 3.44
N LEU A 50 -26.63 4.86 3.40
CA LEU A 50 -25.81 5.04 4.60
C LEU A 50 -26.00 6.42 5.23
N HIS A 51 -26.47 7.41 4.48
CA HIS A 51 -26.59 8.77 4.97
C HIS A 51 -27.56 8.87 6.14
N GLY A 52 -27.10 9.46 7.23
CA GLY A 52 -27.90 9.63 8.43
C GLY A 52 -27.99 8.40 9.34
N LEU A 53 -27.43 7.28 8.93
CA LEU A 53 -27.33 6.11 9.81
C LEU A 53 -26.32 6.37 10.93
N ARG A 54 -26.61 5.78 12.09
CA ARG A 54 -25.71 5.76 13.26
C ARG A 54 -25.51 4.31 13.68
N PRO A 55 -24.72 3.56 12.93
CA PRO A 55 -24.51 2.16 13.23
C PRO A 55 -23.73 1.98 14.54
N ARG A 56 -23.97 0.84 15.19
CA ARG A 56 -23.22 0.39 16.36
C ARG A 56 -21.80 0.00 15.99
N SER A 57 -21.60 -0.59 14.80
CA SER A 57 -20.28 -1.01 14.30
C SER A 57 -20.25 -1.06 12.77
N LEU A 58 -19.05 -0.95 12.22
CA LEU A 58 -18.72 -1.29 10.84
C LEU A 58 -17.92 -2.58 10.82
N LEU A 59 -18.52 -3.65 10.30
CA LEU A 59 -17.88 -4.95 10.11
C LEU A 59 -17.16 -4.97 8.77
N LEU A 60 -15.87 -5.27 8.80
CA LEU A 60 -15.01 -5.32 7.62
C LEU A 60 -14.76 -6.79 7.28
N VAL A 61 -15.51 -7.32 6.30
CA VAL A 61 -15.30 -8.67 5.77
C VAL A 61 -14.50 -8.54 4.48
N SER A 62 -13.32 -9.11 4.47
CA SER A 62 -12.46 -9.07 3.29
C SER A 62 -12.06 -10.46 2.83
N GLY A 63 -11.99 -10.61 1.50
CA GLY A 63 -11.33 -11.71 0.86
C GLY A 63 -9.81 -11.66 1.06
N PRO A 64 -9.08 -12.65 0.56
CA PRO A 64 -7.62 -12.61 0.52
C PRO A 64 -7.13 -11.43 -0.33
N GLY A 65 -5.91 -10.94 -0.05
CA GLY A 65 -5.26 -9.90 -0.84
C GLY A 65 -5.46 -8.48 -0.33
N ARG A 66 -5.53 -7.52 -1.25
CA ARG A 66 -5.44 -6.07 -0.95
C ARG A 66 -6.62 -5.51 -0.17
N ALA A 67 -7.79 -6.12 -0.27
CA ALA A 67 -8.96 -5.72 0.51
C ALA A 67 -8.73 -5.89 2.02
N GLY A 68 -8.17 -7.04 2.42
CA GLY A 68 -7.81 -7.31 3.82
C GLY A 68 -6.73 -6.36 4.33
N ARG A 69 -5.73 -6.07 3.50
CA ARG A 69 -4.65 -5.13 3.82
C ARG A 69 -5.17 -3.71 4.00
N ALA A 70 -6.05 -3.24 3.13
CA ALA A 70 -6.68 -1.93 3.26
C ALA A 70 -7.54 -1.82 4.53
N ALA A 71 -8.27 -2.87 4.87
CA ALA A 71 -9.04 -2.92 6.11
C ALA A 71 -8.13 -2.84 7.35
N ALA A 72 -7.02 -3.59 7.38
CA ALA A 72 -6.05 -3.55 8.47
C ALA A 72 -5.40 -2.16 8.60
N LEU A 73 -5.01 -1.55 7.47
CA LEU A 73 -4.45 -0.19 7.43
C LEU A 73 -5.44 0.85 7.96
N LEU A 74 -6.71 0.80 7.55
CA LEU A 74 -7.76 1.70 8.05
C LEU A 74 -7.98 1.55 9.55
N VAL A 75 -8.06 0.32 10.05
CA VAL A 75 -8.23 0.07 11.48
C VAL A 75 -7.03 0.58 12.27
N ALA A 76 -5.81 0.34 11.77
CA ALA A 76 -4.58 0.81 12.43
C ALA A 76 -4.46 2.34 12.44
N ALA A 77 -4.91 3.01 11.37
CA ALA A 77 -4.85 4.46 11.25
C ALA A 77 -5.97 5.20 12.01
N LEU A 78 -7.15 4.61 12.12
CA LEU A 78 -8.36 5.29 12.60
C LEU A 78 -8.99 4.68 13.86
N GLY A 79 -8.54 3.50 14.31
CA GLY A 79 -9.28 2.66 15.24
C GLY A 79 -9.88 3.38 16.48
N ASP A 80 -9.12 4.27 17.08
CA ASP A 80 -9.53 5.07 18.25
C ASP A 80 -10.24 6.38 17.87
N ARG A 81 -10.17 6.80 16.59
CA ARG A 81 -10.68 8.10 16.08
C ARG A 81 -11.89 7.94 15.15
N ALA A 82 -12.27 6.71 14.81
CA ALA A 82 -13.29 6.43 13.79
C ALA A 82 -14.72 6.78 14.19
N GLY A 83 -14.98 7.18 15.44
CA GLY A 83 -16.33 7.52 15.95
C GLY A 83 -17.27 6.31 16.12
N LEU A 84 -16.90 5.14 15.58
CA LEU A 84 -17.58 3.85 15.74
C LEU A 84 -16.55 2.71 15.69
N PRO A 85 -16.82 1.55 16.29
CA PRO A 85 -15.97 0.37 16.19
C PRO A 85 -15.80 -0.10 14.76
N LEU A 86 -14.54 -0.18 14.27
CA LEU A 86 -14.15 -0.84 13.04
C LEU A 86 -13.73 -2.27 13.38
N VAL A 87 -14.47 -3.27 12.91
CA VAL A 87 -14.30 -4.67 13.33
C VAL A 87 -13.94 -5.55 12.13
N PRO A 88 -12.65 -5.85 11.91
CA PRO A 88 -12.26 -6.85 10.93
C PRO A 88 -12.77 -8.21 11.36
N VAL A 89 -13.44 -8.92 10.44
CA VAL A 89 -14.00 -10.24 10.71
C VAL A 89 -13.83 -11.15 9.49
N THR A 90 -13.65 -12.44 9.74
CA THR A 90 -13.56 -13.45 8.69
C THR A 90 -14.93 -13.94 8.22
N SER A 91 -15.95 -13.74 9.05
CA SER A 91 -17.37 -14.05 8.77
C SER A 91 -18.27 -13.14 9.60
N VAL A 92 -19.50 -12.91 9.13
CA VAL A 92 -20.48 -12.08 9.84
C VAL A 92 -20.87 -12.76 11.17
N PRO A 93 -20.59 -12.12 12.33
CA PRO A 93 -20.88 -12.70 13.63
C PRO A 93 -22.38 -12.87 13.88
N SER A 94 -22.75 -13.77 14.82
CA SER A 94 -24.14 -14.02 15.17
C SER A 94 -24.86 -12.82 15.79
N TRP A 95 -24.14 -11.89 16.40
CA TRP A 95 -24.67 -10.67 17.00
C TRP A 95 -24.92 -9.52 16.01
N ALA A 96 -24.40 -9.63 14.77
CA ALA A 96 -24.63 -8.61 13.74
C ALA A 96 -26.11 -8.52 13.37
N GLY A 97 -26.62 -7.32 13.15
CA GLY A 97 -28.03 -7.08 12.87
C GLY A 97 -28.31 -5.67 12.33
N PRO A 98 -29.56 -5.17 12.44
CA PRO A 98 -29.99 -3.92 11.80
C PRO A 98 -29.25 -2.65 12.23
N LEU A 99 -28.52 -2.71 13.34
CA LEU A 99 -27.70 -1.60 13.84
C LEU A 99 -26.26 -1.66 13.38
N ASP A 100 -25.90 -2.59 12.51
CA ASP A 100 -24.55 -2.76 12.01
C ASP A 100 -24.50 -2.53 10.51
N VAL A 101 -23.33 -2.10 10.03
CA VAL A 101 -23.03 -2.02 8.60
C VAL A 101 -21.95 -3.05 8.30
N VAL A 102 -22.10 -3.75 7.20
CA VAL A 102 -21.12 -4.75 6.71
C VAL A 102 -20.53 -4.25 5.40
N LEU A 103 -19.22 -4.06 5.37
CA LEU A 103 -18.46 -3.86 4.15
C LEU A 103 -17.82 -5.19 3.74
N ALA A 104 -18.30 -5.80 2.67
CA ALA A 104 -17.74 -6.99 2.06
C ALA A 104 -16.89 -6.59 0.86
N ALA A 105 -15.57 -6.78 0.94
CA ALA A 105 -14.61 -6.32 -0.05
C ALA A 105 -13.68 -7.44 -0.53
N GLY A 106 -13.46 -7.54 -1.82
CA GLY A 106 -12.55 -8.53 -2.41
C GLY A 106 -12.55 -8.51 -3.94
N ASP A 107 -11.67 -9.30 -4.52
CA ASP A 107 -11.43 -9.32 -5.97
C ASP A 107 -12.13 -10.47 -6.69
N ASP A 108 -12.58 -11.48 -5.94
CA ASP A 108 -13.21 -12.68 -6.48
C ASP A 108 -14.71 -12.72 -6.12
N ALA A 109 -15.56 -12.58 -7.15
CA ALA A 109 -17.02 -12.72 -7.02
C ALA A 109 -17.48 -14.17 -6.69
N GLY A 110 -16.58 -15.13 -6.80
CA GLY A 110 -16.78 -16.52 -6.43
C GLY A 110 -16.35 -16.85 -4.99
N ASP A 111 -15.72 -15.91 -4.25
CA ASP A 111 -15.26 -16.18 -2.87
C ASP A 111 -16.45 -16.53 -1.97
N PRO A 112 -16.53 -17.78 -1.46
CA PRO A 112 -17.62 -18.22 -0.61
C PRO A 112 -17.74 -17.43 0.69
N ARG A 113 -16.65 -16.84 1.18
CA ARG A 113 -16.67 -15.99 2.39
C ARG A 113 -17.42 -14.69 2.15
N LEU A 114 -17.19 -14.04 1.00
CA LEU A 114 -17.89 -12.81 0.64
C LEU A 114 -19.37 -13.09 0.37
N ILE A 115 -19.67 -14.17 -0.36
CA ILE A 115 -21.05 -14.59 -0.67
C ILE A 115 -21.82 -14.86 0.62
N ASP A 116 -21.27 -15.68 1.53
CA ASP A 116 -21.87 -16.00 2.82
C ASP A 116 -22.04 -14.76 3.72
N ALA A 117 -21.04 -13.86 3.70
CA ALA A 117 -21.11 -12.63 4.48
C ALA A 117 -22.24 -11.71 4.02
N VAL A 118 -22.38 -11.49 2.71
CA VAL A 118 -23.46 -10.68 2.12
C VAL A 118 -24.82 -11.27 2.44
N ASP A 119 -24.99 -12.56 2.20
CA ASP A 119 -26.23 -13.28 2.42
C ASP A 119 -26.64 -13.29 3.91
N ARG A 120 -25.70 -13.58 4.83
CA ARG A 120 -25.96 -13.53 6.28
C ARG A 120 -26.28 -12.13 6.78
N ALA A 121 -25.54 -11.11 6.33
CA ALA A 121 -25.75 -9.74 6.75
C ALA A 121 -27.14 -9.25 6.35
N GLN A 122 -27.55 -9.51 5.11
CA GLN A 122 -28.89 -9.14 4.61
C GLN A 122 -30.00 -9.87 5.36
N ARG A 123 -29.88 -11.19 5.58
CA ARG A 123 -30.88 -11.96 6.37
C ARG A 123 -31.02 -11.48 7.80
N ARG A 124 -30.00 -10.84 8.36
CA ARG A 124 -30.01 -10.26 9.70
C ARG A 124 -30.45 -8.80 9.73
N GLY A 125 -30.73 -8.22 8.56
CA GLY A 125 -31.18 -6.84 8.41
C GLY A 125 -30.08 -5.81 8.55
N ALA A 126 -28.80 -6.21 8.51
CA ALA A 126 -27.69 -5.25 8.46
C ALA A 126 -27.63 -4.55 7.10
N GLU A 127 -27.17 -3.30 7.08
CA GLU A 127 -26.85 -2.64 5.82
C GLU A 127 -25.57 -3.22 5.23
N VAL A 128 -25.56 -3.44 3.93
CA VAL A 128 -24.44 -4.11 3.25
C VAL A 128 -23.91 -3.26 2.12
N VAL A 129 -22.60 -3.05 2.12
CA VAL A 129 -21.82 -2.50 1.00
C VAL A 129 -20.94 -3.60 0.44
N VAL A 130 -20.98 -3.80 -0.87
CA VAL A 130 -20.15 -4.79 -1.58
C VAL A 130 -19.17 -4.04 -2.46
N ALA A 131 -17.87 -4.23 -2.19
CA ALA A 131 -16.78 -3.66 -2.96
C ALA A 131 -16.00 -4.77 -3.70
N ALA A 132 -16.68 -5.40 -4.65
CA ALA A 132 -16.18 -6.52 -5.45
C ALA A 132 -16.77 -6.45 -6.86
N PRO A 133 -16.27 -7.26 -7.82
CA PRO A 133 -16.92 -7.42 -9.12
C PRO A 133 -18.36 -7.91 -8.95
N ASN A 134 -19.31 -7.26 -9.64
CA ASN A 134 -20.73 -7.59 -9.56
C ASN A 134 -21.09 -8.66 -10.59
N GLU A 135 -20.65 -9.86 -10.34
CA GLU A 135 -20.85 -11.01 -11.24
C GLU A 135 -21.02 -12.31 -10.47
N GLY A 136 -21.38 -13.37 -11.18
CA GLY A 136 -21.46 -14.72 -10.64
C GLY A 136 -22.34 -14.86 -9.39
N PRO A 137 -21.95 -15.73 -8.43
CA PRO A 137 -22.70 -15.99 -7.20
C PRO A 137 -22.82 -14.76 -6.28
N LEU A 138 -21.81 -13.89 -6.25
CA LEU A 138 -21.85 -12.68 -5.41
C LEU A 138 -22.93 -11.71 -5.88
N ARG A 139 -23.12 -11.56 -7.20
CA ARG A 139 -24.22 -10.77 -7.76
C ARG A 139 -25.59 -11.28 -7.30
N ALA A 140 -25.76 -12.61 -7.28
CA ALA A 140 -27.00 -13.20 -6.80
C ALA A 140 -27.23 -12.94 -5.30
N ALA A 141 -26.18 -13.05 -4.48
CA ALA A 141 -26.25 -12.75 -3.06
C ALA A 141 -26.51 -11.27 -2.78
N ALA A 142 -25.94 -10.37 -3.56
CA ALA A 142 -26.13 -8.92 -3.42
C ALA A 142 -27.45 -8.40 -3.96
N ALA A 143 -28.20 -9.22 -4.72
CA ALA A 143 -29.43 -8.81 -5.38
C ALA A 143 -30.46 -8.28 -4.38
N GLY A 144 -30.94 -7.07 -4.59
CA GLY A 144 -32.05 -6.44 -3.90
C GLY A 144 -31.69 -5.39 -2.85
N HIS A 145 -30.67 -5.56 -2.02
CA HIS A 145 -30.42 -4.64 -0.90
C HIS A 145 -28.98 -4.21 -0.68
N ALA A 146 -27.97 -4.81 -1.31
CA ALA A 146 -26.60 -4.37 -1.15
C ALA A 146 -26.32 -3.09 -1.97
N MET A 147 -25.55 -2.19 -1.41
CA MET A 147 -24.95 -1.06 -2.11
C MET A 147 -23.68 -1.55 -2.80
N LEU A 148 -23.45 -1.15 -4.05
CA LEU A 148 -22.36 -1.68 -4.86
C LEU A 148 -21.31 -0.61 -5.15
N LEU A 149 -20.05 -0.92 -4.86
CA LEU A 149 -18.88 -0.15 -5.26
C LEU A 149 -18.00 -1.04 -6.14
N GLU A 150 -18.39 -1.20 -7.39
CA GLU A 150 -17.70 -2.06 -8.35
C GLU A 150 -16.33 -1.51 -8.77
N PRO A 151 -15.34 -2.37 -9.16
CA PRO A 151 -14.10 -1.92 -9.75
C PRO A 151 -14.37 -1.32 -11.14
N ARG A 152 -13.91 -0.07 -11.37
CA ARG A 152 -14.11 0.64 -12.64
C ARG A 152 -12.80 0.87 -13.40
N VAL A 153 -11.65 0.70 -12.71
CA VAL A 153 -10.33 0.90 -13.29
C VAL A 153 -9.61 -0.45 -13.31
N PRO A 154 -9.22 -0.96 -14.49
CA PRO A 154 -8.47 -2.20 -14.57
C PRO A 154 -7.02 -1.96 -14.12
N VAL A 155 -6.59 -2.71 -13.13
CA VAL A 155 -5.22 -2.71 -12.59
C VAL A 155 -4.79 -4.14 -12.27
N LEU A 156 -3.49 -4.35 -12.13
CA LEU A 156 -2.95 -5.61 -11.62
C LEU A 156 -3.37 -5.84 -10.17
N ASP A 157 -3.43 -7.10 -9.76
CA ASP A 157 -3.87 -7.48 -8.40
C ASP A 157 -3.05 -6.81 -7.30
N ASP A 158 -1.75 -6.58 -7.56
CA ASP A 158 -0.81 -5.96 -6.65
C ASP A 158 -1.15 -4.50 -6.32
N ASN A 159 -1.86 -3.81 -7.22
CA ASN A 159 -2.12 -2.37 -7.17
C ASN A 159 -3.56 -2.01 -6.80
N ARG A 160 -4.28 -2.86 -6.07
CA ARG A 160 -5.68 -2.64 -5.69
C ARG A 160 -5.87 -2.05 -4.30
N LEU A 161 -4.79 -1.81 -3.54
CA LEU A 161 -4.88 -1.30 -2.16
C LEU A 161 -5.62 0.03 -2.10
N LEU A 162 -5.22 0.98 -2.94
CA LEU A 162 -5.75 2.35 -2.92
C LEU A 162 -7.24 2.43 -3.24
N ARG A 163 -7.74 1.53 -4.11
CA ARG A 163 -9.17 1.39 -4.32
C ARG A 163 -9.90 1.00 -3.04
N TYR A 164 -9.43 -0.05 -2.34
CA TYR A 164 -10.08 -0.52 -1.12
C TYR A 164 -9.95 0.47 0.03
N LEU A 165 -8.84 1.19 0.11
CA LEU A 165 -8.67 2.29 1.04
C LEU A 165 -9.72 3.39 0.78
N ALA A 166 -9.90 3.80 -0.48
CA ALA A 166 -10.91 4.78 -0.89
C ALA A 166 -12.34 4.29 -0.58
N VAL A 167 -12.64 3.03 -0.82
CA VAL A 167 -13.94 2.42 -0.46
C VAL A 167 -14.19 2.54 1.05
N GLY A 168 -13.24 2.19 1.88
CA GLY A 168 -13.37 2.32 3.33
C GLY A 168 -13.57 3.77 3.79
N ILE A 169 -12.81 4.72 3.23
CA ILE A 169 -12.99 6.15 3.47
C ILE A 169 -14.39 6.60 3.05
N ALA A 170 -14.86 6.21 1.85
CA ALA A 170 -16.19 6.54 1.35
C ALA A 170 -17.31 6.07 2.27
N VAL A 171 -17.23 4.83 2.74
CA VAL A 171 -18.22 4.24 3.66
C VAL A 171 -18.22 5.00 5.00
N LEU A 172 -17.05 5.27 5.57
CA LEU A 172 -16.93 6.01 6.83
C LEU A 172 -17.47 7.43 6.71
N ARG A 173 -17.18 8.13 5.62
CA ARG A 173 -17.71 9.47 5.36
C ARG A 173 -19.22 9.48 5.18
N ALA A 174 -19.80 8.47 4.54
CA ALA A 174 -21.24 8.34 4.35
C ALA A 174 -21.98 8.07 5.67
N LEU A 175 -21.36 7.35 6.61
CA LEU A 175 -21.93 7.01 7.92
C LEU A 175 -21.95 8.15 8.91
N ASP A 176 -20.88 8.92 9.01
CA ASP A 176 -20.79 10.03 9.96
C ASP A 176 -20.02 11.23 9.39
N PRO A 177 -20.72 12.13 8.66
CA PRO A 177 -20.07 13.31 8.11
C PRO A 177 -19.62 14.32 9.18
N ALA A 178 -20.02 14.17 10.45
CA ALA A 178 -19.76 15.16 11.49
C ALA A 178 -18.68 14.74 12.52
N ARG A 179 -18.47 13.47 12.78
CA ARG A 179 -17.64 12.98 13.89
C ARG A 179 -16.26 12.47 13.53
N GLY A 180 -16.07 11.91 12.34
CA GLY A 180 -14.79 11.33 11.92
C GLY A 180 -14.12 12.09 10.77
N VAL A 181 -14.80 13.06 10.19
CA VAL A 181 -14.43 13.71 8.93
C VAL A 181 -13.13 14.50 9.01
N ALA A 182 -12.79 15.07 10.15
CA ALA A 182 -11.55 15.87 10.30
C ALA A 182 -10.25 15.05 10.09
N ALA A 183 -10.33 13.71 10.15
CA ALA A 183 -9.18 12.82 9.95
C ALA A 183 -9.23 12.07 8.61
N LEU A 184 -10.32 12.21 7.83
CA LEU A 184 -10.50 11.52 6.55
C LEU A 184 -10.38 12.51 5.39
N PRO A 185 -9.54 12.21 4.38
CA PRO A 185 -9.41 13.08 3.20
C PRO A 185 -10.70 13.10 2.38
N GLU A 186 -10.90 14.20 1.65
CA GLU A 186 -11.80 14.20 0.51
C GLU A 186 -11.22 13.29 -0.59
N LEU A 187 -12.07 12.43 -1.18
CA LEU A 187 -11.57 11.49 -2.18
C LEU A 187 -11.03 12.17 -3.44
N ALA A 188 -11.57 13.33 -3.79
CA ALA A 188 -11.07 14.11 -4.92
C ALA A 188 -9.66 14.62 -4.65
N ASP A 189 -9.42 15.21 -3.47
CA ASP A 189 -8.12 15.74 -3.07
C ASP A 189 -7.09 14.61 -2.95
N LEU A 190 -7.49 13.47 -2.38
CA LEU A 190 -6.63 12.28 -2.30
C LEU A 190 -6.27 11.77 -3.71
N ALA A 191 -7.22 11.76 -4.65
CA ALA A 191 -6.95 11.33 -6.02
C ALA A 191 -5.94 12.25 -6.71
N ASP A 192 -6.09 13.57 -6.56
CA ASP A 192 -5.20 14.58 -7.16
C ASP A 192 -3.79 14.51 -6.55
N LEU A 193 -3.70 14.25 -5.23
CA LEU A 193 -2.43 14.02 -4.53
C LEU A 193 -1.71 12.79 -5.08
N LEU A 194 -2.44 11.67 -5.26
CA LEU A 194 -1.87 10.44 -5.79
C LEU A 194 -1.46 10.56 -7.27
N ASP A 195 -2.22 11.30 -8.09
CA ASP A 195 -1.82 11.58 -9.47
C ASP A 195 -0.53 12.42 -9.52
N THR A 196 -0.41 13.41 -8.63
CA THR A 196 0.81 14.23 -8.50
C THR A 196 2.02 13.36 -8.12
N GLU A 197 1.85 12.46 -7.16
CA GLU A 197 2.91 11.54 -6.77
C GLU A 197 3.25 10.53 -7.87
N ALA A 198 2.25 9.99 -8.57
CA ALA A 198 2.46 9.08 -9.70
C ALA A 198 3.27 9.75 -10.83
N LEU A 199 3.05 11.03 -11.08
CA LEU A 199 3.84 11.81 -12.03
C LEU A 199 5.28 11.98 -11.55
N ARG A 200 5.49 12.28 -10.26
CA ARG A 200 6.81 12.39 -9.64
C ARG A 200 7.59 11.09 -9.70
N ASP A 201 6.90 9.98 -9.49
CA ASP A 201 7.45 8.62 -9.55
C ASP A 201 7.53 8.05 -10.97
N GLY A 202 7.17 8.82 -11.98
CA GLY A 202 7.15 8.41 -13.38
C GLY A 202 8.55 8.16 -13.98
N PRO A 203 8.64 7.39 -15.08
CA PRO A 203 9.91 6.94 -15.65
C PRO A 203 10.81 8.06 -16.18
N LEU A 204 10.26 9.25 -16.47
CA LEU A 204 11.02 10.37 -16.99
C LEU A 204 11.91 11.07 -15.97
N HIS A 205 11.67 10.86 -14.67
CA HIS A 205 12.48 11.46 -13.61
C HIS A 205 13.65 10.55 -13.24
N GLU A 206 14.82 11.15 -13.05
CA GLU A 206 16.04 10.46 -12.63
C GLU A 206 15.93 9.92 -11.20
N VAL A 207 16.71 8.88 -10.87
CA VAL A 207 16.67 8.18 -9.58
C VAL A 207 16.72 9.14 -8.38
N PHE A 208 17.57 10.18 -8.44
CA PHE A 208 17.73 11.10 -7.31
C PHE A 208 16.53 12.03 -7.07
N ARG A 209 15.64 12.19 -8.07
CA ARG A 209 14.41 12.98 -7.99
C ARG A 209 13.14 12.14 -7.90
N ASN A 210 13.28 10.84 -8.08
CA ASN A 210 12.17 9.88 -8.14
C ASN A 210 12.19 8.98 -6.90
N PRO A 211 11.31 9.20 -5.92
CA PRO A 211 11.26 8.42 -4.69
C PRO A 211 11.10 6.92 -4.91
N ALA A 212 10.27 6.50 -5.87
CA ALA A 212 10.05 5.08 -6.16
C ALA A 212 11.27 4.41 -6.80
N LYS A 213 11.95 5.08 -7.76
CA LYS A 213 13.22 4.57 -8.32
C LYS A 213 14.31 4.50 -7.26
N ASN A 214 14.37 5.49 -6.35
CA ASN A 214 15.32 5.49 -5.24
C ASN A 214 15.08 4.30 -4.32
N LEU A 215 13.82 4.02 -3.96
CA LEU A 215 13.47 2.81 -3.20
C LEU A 215 13.86 1.54 -3.96
N ALA A 216 13.54 1.44 -5.24
CA ALA A 216 13.89 0.29 -6.08
C ALA A 216 15.42 0.06 -6.11
N ALA A 217 16.22 1.11 -6.32
CA ALA A 217 17.68 1.02 -6.33
C ALA A 217 18.24 0.52 -5.00
N ARG A 218 17.69 0.99 -3.88
CA ARG A 218 18.17 0.61 -2.53
C ARG A 218 17.71 -0.78 -2.08
N THR A 219 16.68 -1.37 -2.71
CA THR A 219 16.22 -2.73 -2.40
C THR A 219 17.00 -3.82 -3.11
N GLN A 220 17.88 -3.48 -4.07
CA GLN A 220 18.62 -4.48 -4.84
C GLN A 220 19.68 -5.20 -3.98
N GLN A 221 19.85 -6.51 -4.23
CA GLN A 221 20.93 -7.35 -3.71
C GLN A 221 21.14 -7.32 -2.18
N ARG A 222 20.05 -7.14 -1.41
CA ARG A 222 20.13 -7.07 0.06
C ARG A 222 18.96 -7.79 0.72
N GLY A 223 19.22 -8.32 1.91
CA GLY A 223 18.15 -8.79 2.78
C GLY A 223 17.39 -7.58 3.36
N LEU A 224 16.07 -7.56 3.18
CA LEU A 224 15.24 -6.41 3.48
C LEU A 224 14.46 -6.59 4.78
N ILE A 225 14.46 -5.54 5.60
CA ILE A 225 13.59 -5.40 6.77
C ILE A 225 12.78 -4.12 6.58
N LEU A 226 11.47 -4.25 6.52
CA LEU A 226 10.54 -3.13 6.44
C LEU A 226 9.89 -2.95 7.80
N THR A 227 9.89 -1.74 8.32
CA THR A 227 9.34 -1.49 9.65
C THR A 227 8.55 -0.19 9.69
N GLY A 228 7.57 -0.13 10.58
CA GLY A 228 6.77 1.06 10.84
C GLY A 228 6.92 1.51 12.30
N ASP A 229 6.86 2.81 12.53
CA ASP A 229 6.94 3.41 13.85
C ASP A 229 5.59 3.62 14.53
N THR A 230 4.51 3.32 13.81
CA THR A 230 3.12 3.29 14.30
C THR A 230 2.44 1.99 13.83
N PRO A 231 1.29 1.60 14.40
CA PRO A 231 0.52 0.48 13.88
C PRO A 231 0.18 0.63 12.39
N ALA A 232 -0.18 1.83 11.94
CA ALA A 232 -0.55 2.10 10.55
C ALA A 232 0.65 1.98 9.61
N THR A 233 1.81 2.51 9.96
CA THR A 233 3.04 2.37 9.17
C THR A 233 3.60 0.95 9.20
N THR A 234 3.31 0.17 10.25
CA THR A 234 3.61 -1.26 10.28
C THR A 234 2.75 -2.03 9.27
N GLU A 235 1.45 -1.74 9.19
CA GLU A 235 0.58 -2.33 8.15
C GLU A 235 1.01 -1.91 6.74
N LEU A 236 1.49 -0.68 6.57
CA LEU A 236 2.09 -0.23 5.32
C LEU A 236 3.37 -1.02 4.99
N ALA A 237 4.25 -1.28 5.95
CA ALA A 237 5.44 -2.09 5.76
C ALA A 237 5.10 -3.53 5.34
N VAL A 238 4.04 -4.11 5.91
CA VAL A 238 3.53 -5.44 5.47
C VAL A 238 3.02 -5.37 4.04
N HIS A 239 2.25 -4.32 3.66
CA HIS A 239 1.82 -4.12 2.28
C HIS A 239 3.02 -4.05 1.32
N ALA A 240 4.02 -3.23 1.66
CA ALA A 240 5.23 -3.09 0.85
C ALA A 240 5.97 -4.43 0.65
N ALA A 241 6.10 -5.24 1.73
CA ALA A 241 6.70 -6.57 1.64
C ALA A 241 5.91 -7.52 0.72
N GLU A 242 4.58 -7.50 0.81
CA GLU A 242 3.70 -8.29 -0.06
C GLU A 242 3.83 -7.86 -1.53
N VAL A 243 3.85 -6.56 -1.81
CA VAL A 243 3.98 -6.03 -3.18
C VAL A 243 5.35 -6.37 -3.75
N LEU A 244 6.44 -6.18 -2.99
CA LEU A 244 7.79 -6.57 -3.40
C LEU A 244 7.89 -8.06 -3.74
N LEU A 245 7.25 -8.92 -2.94
CA LEU A 245 7.26 -10.35 -3.16
C LEU A 245 6.45 -10.74 -4.42
N GLN A 246 5.22 -10.23 -4.53
CA GLN A 246 4.30 -10.63 -5.61
C GLN A 246 4.71 -10.04 -6.96
N SER A 247 5.07 -8.76 -6.99
CA SER A 247 5.39 -8.05 -8.21
C SER A 247 6.82 -8.32 -8.70
N ALA A 248 7.79 -8.35 -7.80
CA ALA A 248 9.22 -8.42 -8.13
C ALA A 248 9.92 -9.70 -7.67
N GLY A 249 9.24 -10.61 -6.96
CA GLY A 249 9.85 -11.82 -6.39
C GLY A 249 10.89 -11.51 -5.29
N ARG A 250 10.82 -10.32 -4.67
CA ARG A 250 11.77 -9.87 -3.63
C ARG A 250 11.19 -10.13 -2.25
N ALA A 251 11.82 -11.03 -1.52
CA ALA A 251 11.45 -11.29 -0.12
C ALA A 251 11.90 -10.14 0.79
N ALA A 252 11.00 -9.72 1.67
CA ALA A 252 11.27 -8.76 2.73
C ALA A 252 10.56 -9.20 4.01
N THR A 253 11.18 -8.93 5.16
CA THR A 253 10.57 -9.15 6.47
C THR A 253 9.91 -7.85 6.93
N ALA A 254 8.61 -7.88 7.19
CA ALA A 254 7.88 -6.74 7.72
C ALA A 254 7.56 -6.96 9.21
N VAL A 255 7.94 -6.00 10.06
CA VAL A 255 7.75 -6.04 11.51
C VAL A 255 7.54 -4.64 12.08
N ASP A 256 7.03 -4.53 13.31
CA ASP A 256 7.04 -3.25 14.01
C ASP A 256 8.45 -2.83 14.42
N HIS A 257 8.61 -1.52 14.71
CA HIS A 257 9.91 -0.94 15.06
C HIS A 257 10.57 -1.60 16.26
N ALA A 258 9.81 -1.94 17.30
CA ALA A 258 10.38 -2.52 18.52
C ALA A 258 10.94 -3.93 18.27
N VAL A 259 10.26 -4.73 17.44
CA VAL A 259 10.74 -6.06 17.03
C VAL A 259 11.98 -5.94 16.15
N ALA A 260 12.01 -5.00 15.20
CA ALA A 260 13.19 -4.76 14.37
C ALA A 260 14.41 -4.40 15.21
N VAL A 261 14.27 -3.47 16.16
CA VAL A 261 15.34 -3.06 17.09
C VAL A 261 15.81 -4.24 17.96
N ALA A 262 14.88 -5.02 18.52
CA ALA A 262 15.24 -6.17 19.35
C ALA A 262 15.98 -7.28 18.59
N ALA A 263 15.83 -7.34 17.26
CA ALA A 263 16.51 -8.31 16.41
C ALA A 263 17.97 -7.93 16.06
N LEU A 264 18.36 -6.65 16.17
CA LEU A 264 19.66 -6.16 15.74
C LEU A 264 20.86 -6.93 16.31
N PRO A 265 20.92 -7.22 17.63
CA PRO A 265 22.08 -7.93 18.18
C PRO A 265 22.27 -9.33 17.58
N ARG A 266 21.15 -10.01 17.26
CA ARG A 266 21.19 -11.33 16.62
C ARG A 266 21.55 -11.27 15.15
N ILE A 267 21.11 -10.22 14.44
CA ILE A 267 21.50 -9.97 13.04
C ILE A 267 23.00 -9.74 12.96
N SER A 268 23.57 -8.90 13.84
CA SER A 268 25.01 -8.62 13.89
C SER A 268 25.81 -9.88 14.26
N ALA A 269 25.41 -10.60 15.29
CA ALA A 269 26.07 -11.84 15.70
C ALA A 269 26.02 -12.93 14.60
N ALA A 270 24.95 -13.03 13.85
CA ALA A 270 24.83 -13.97 12.74
C ALA A 270 25.77 -13.57 11.56
N ALA A 271 25.90 -12.29 11.30
CA ALA A 271 26.83 -11.76 10.29
C ALA A 271 28.30 -12.04 10.69
N GLU A 272 28.66 -11.75 11.93
CA GLU A 272 30.01 -12.05 12.47
C GLU A 272 30.32 -13.55 12.43
N ALA A 273 29.35 -14.40 12.80
CA ALA A 273 29.53 -15.86 12.77
C ALA A 273 29.68 -16.41 11.34
N ALA A 274 29.04 -15.78 10.35
CA ALA A 274 29.13 -16.20 8.95
C ALA A 274 30.50 -15.89 8.31
N ALA A 275 31.20 -14.87 8.78
CA ALA A 275 32.50 -14.46 8.27
C ALA A 275 33.38 -13.92 9.43
N PRO A 276 33.94 -14.80 10.30
CA PRO A 276 34.65 -14.37 11.49
C PRO A 276 35.95 -13.60 11.19
N ASP A 277 36.53 -13.81 10.01
CA ASP A 277 37.78 -13.13 9.60
C ASP A 277 37.52 -11.91 8.70
N TYR A 278 36.26 -11.53 8.49
CA TYR A 278 35.87 -10.41 7.64
C TYR A 278 35.94 -9.08 8.41
N ASP A 279 36.84 -8.19 8.00
CA ASP A 279 36.88 -6.81 8.47
C ASP A 279 36.50 -5.84 7.34
N PRO A 280 35.34 -5.15 7.45
CA PRO A 280 34.85 -4.23 6.41
C PRO A 280 35.81 -3.07 6.11
N LEU A 281 36.70 -2.70 7.06
CA LEU A 281 37.65 -1.61 6.90
C LEU A 281 38.87 -1.98 6.04
N PHE A 282 39.18 -3.28 5.95
CA PHE A 282 40.31 -3.79 5.18
C PHE A 282 39.91 -4.59 3.94
N HIS A 283 38.61 -4.76 3.71
CA HIS A 283 38.10 -5.49 2.55
C HIS A 283 38.03 -4.59 1.31
N ASP A 284 38.69 -5.01 0.23
CA ASP A 284 38.66 -4.36 -1.06
C ASP A 284 37.86 -5.24 -2.04
N GLU A 285 36.66 -4.77 -2.44
CA GLU A 285 35.76 -5.54 -3.35
C GLU A 285 36.40 -5.84 -4.71
N GLN A 286 37.42 -5.05 -5.17
CA GLN A 286 38.09 -5.28 -6.43
C GLN A 286 39.17 -6.38 -6.32
N LEU A 287 39.75 -6.55 -5.15
CA LEU A 287 40.83 -7.52 -4.89
C LEU A 287 40.28 -8.80 -4.25
N ASP A 288 39.34 -8.68 -3.32
CA ASP A 288 38.86 -9.76 -2.46
C ASP A 288 37.52 -10.33 -2.93
N GLY A 289 36.89 -9.68 -3.93
CA GLY A 289 35.56 -10.05 -4.42
C GLY A 289 34.42 -9.48 -3.54
N PRO A 290 33.16 -9.89 -3.78
CA PRO A 290 32.02 -9.38 -3.02
C PRO A 290 32.15 -9.74 -1.53
N PRO A 291 31.65 -8.87 -0.62
CA PRO A 291 31.75 -9.13 0.81
C PRO A 291 31.05 -10.45 1.16
N PRO A 292 31.65 -11.27 2.04
CA PRO A 292 31.13 -12.60 2.38
C PRO A 292 29.84 -12.56 3.19
N VAL A 293 29.47 -11.36 3.71
CA VAL A 293 28.24 -11.14 4.48
C VAL A 293 27.34 -10.19 3.74
N GLU A 294 26.12 -10.65 3.46
CA GLU A 294 25.08 -9.80 2.88
C GLU A 294 24.62 -8.76 3.91
N LYS A 295 24.87 -7.47 3.63
CA LYS A 295 24.35 -6.39 4.47
C LYS A 295 22.83 -6.37 4.42
N ARG A 296 22.21 -6.23 5.59
CA ARG A 296 20.77 -6.01 5.69
C ARG A 296 20.46 -4.53 5.48
N ARG A 297 19.28 -4.28 4.91
CA ARG A 297 18.75 -2.92 4.80
C ARG A 297 17.42 -2.80 5.51
N VAL A 298 17.33 -1.81 6.40
CA VAL A 298 16.11 -1.47 7.12
C VAL A 298 15.48 -0.25 6.46
N PHE A 299 14.21 -0.34 6.10
CA PHE A 299 13.39 0.82 5.72
C PHE A 299 12.41 1.10 6.84
N LEU A 300 12.55 2.27 7.47
CA LEU A 300 11.62 2.76 8.48
C LEU A 300 10.57 3.64 7.79
N CYS A 301 9.33 3.12 7.67
CA CYS A 301 8.19 3.90 7.20
C CYS A 301 7.66 4.78 8.33
N SER A 302 7.51 6.07 8.09
CA SER A 302 6.96 7.02 9.05
C SER A 302 6.02 8.02 8.40
N THR A 303 4.93 8.31 9.06
CA THR A 303 3.99 9.40 8.73
C THR A 303 4.12 10.57 9.70
N ASP A 304 5.14 10.53 10.59
CA ASP A 304 5.38 11.59 11.56
C ASP A 304 5.75 12.90 10.85
N SER A 305 5.11 13.98 11.24
CA SER A 305 5.45 15.32 10.77
C SER A 305 6.72 15.87 11.43
N ASP A 306 7.09 15.34 12.60
CA ASP A 306 8.38 15.62 13.24
C ASP A 306 9.48 14.75 12.65
N THR A 307 10.15 15.27 11.63
CA THR A 307 11.28 14.60 10.98
C THR A 307 12.43 14.31 11.95
N VAL A 308 12.62 15.11 13.00
CA VAL A 308 13.65 14.89 14.03
C VAL A 308 13.32 13.65 14.86
N ALA A 309 12.05 13.49 15.25
CA ALA A 309 11.60 12.30 15.96
C ALA A 309 11.77 11.04 15.10
N ALA A 310 11.39 11.09 13.83
CA ALA A 310 11.58 9.99 12.89
C ALA A 310 13.07 9.62 12.70
N HIS A 311 13.94 10.61 12.55
CA HIS A 311 15.40 10.37 12.46
C HIS A 311 15.99 9.78 13.75
N ARG A 312 15.51 10.15 14.93
CA ARG A 312 15.93 9.52 16.19
C ARG A 312 15.57 8.04 16.25
N LYS A 313 14.38 7.67 15.76
CA LYS A 313 13.95 6.28 15.65
C LYS A 313 14.83 5.50 14.65
N LEU A 314 15.20 6.14 13.54
CA LEU A 314 16.11 5.56 12.55
C LEU A 314 17.53 5.34 13.10
N ALA A 315 18.02 6.28 13.90
CA ALA A 315 19.40 6.26 14.40
C ALA A 315 19.77 5.02 15.21
N VAL A 316 18.79 4.30 15.78
CA VAL A 316 19.06 3.03 16.49
C VAL A 316 19.52 1.90 15.59
N PHE A 317 19.29 2.01 14.26
CA PHE A 317 19.72 1.01 13.27
C PHE A 317 21.13 1.26 12.73
N THR A 318 21.80 2.34 13.12
CA THR A 318 23.14 2.64 12.65
C THR A 318 24.17 1.63 13.17
N GLY A 319 24.82 0.91 12.24
CA GLY A 319 25.85 -0.08 12.58
C GLY A 319 26.56 -0.63 11.33
N ALA A 320 27.63 -1.38 11.51
CA ALA A 320 28.46 -1.89 10.41
C ALA A 320 27.75 -2.94 9.54
N THR A 321 26.74 -3.64 10.09
CA THR A 321 26.06 -4.77 9.44
C THR A 321 24.69 -4.43 8.87
N VAL A 322 24.16 -3.23 9.17
CA VAL A 322 22.82 -2.80 8.79
C VAL A 322 22.86 -1.38 8.24
N ASP A 323 22.36 -1.18 7.05
CA ASP A 323 22.05 0.15 6.50
C ASP A 323 20.58 0.47 6.80
N ALA A 324 20.27 1.72 7.12
CA ALA A 324 18.93 2.14 7.44
C ALA A 324 18.51 3.40 6.68
N ASP A 325 17.29 3.38 6.16
CA ASP A 325 16.71 4.50 5.42
C ASP A 325 15.34 4.87 6.01
N LEU A 326 15.10 6.17 6.13
CA LEU A 326 13.80 6.70 6.47
C LEU A 326 12.95 6.86 5.20
N VAL A 327 11.71 6.37 5.24
CA VAL A 327 10.75 6.48 4.16
C VAL A 327 9.56 7.29 4.65
N THR A 328 9.50 8.55 4.20
CA THR A 328 8.44 9.50 4.54
C THR A 328 7.72 9.96 3.28
N ALA A 329 6.46 10.28 3.41
CA ALA A 329 5.75 11.05 2.41
C ALA A 329 6.11 12.53 2.60
N ASP A 330 7.34 12.93 2.19
CA ASP A 330 7.66 14.34 2.07
C ASP A 330 6.74 14.94 1.00
N LEU A 331 5.59 15.39 1.45
CA LEU A 331 4.74 16.26 0.68
C LEU A 331 5.47 17.61 0.68
N GLU A 332 6.48 17.73 -0.21
CA GLU A 332 6.99 19.05 -0.51
C GLU A 332 5.76 19.87 -0.92
N ALA A 333 5.51 20.91 -0.15
CA ALA A 333 4.57 21.94 -0.57
C ALA A 333 4.90 22.24 -2.03
N VAL A 334 3.98 22.01 -2.93
CA VAL A 334 4.04 22.55 -4.30
C VAL A 334 4.51 23.98 -4.10
N PRO A 335 5.61 24.45 -4.74
CA PRO A 335 6.13 25.77 -4.47
C PRO A 335 4.95 26.72 -4.56
N ALA A 336 4.57 27.29 -3.43
CA ALA A 336 3.55 28.31 -3.41
C ALA A 336 3.98 29.35 -4.43
N ASP A 337 3.02 29.80 -5.23
CA ASP A 337 3.15 30.88 -6.21
C ASP A 337 4.33 31.79 -5.82
N PRO A 338 5.35 31.96 -6.69
CA PRO A 338 6.52 32.80 -6.39
C PRO A 338 6.17 34.16 -5.80
N ALA A 339 4.99 34.70 -6.11
CA ALA A 339 4.44 35.90 -5.50
C ALA A 339 4.15 35.76 -3.98
N ARG A 340 3.91 34.55 -3.44
CA ARG A 340 3.72 34.32 -2.01
C ARG A 340 5.03 34.13 -1.24
N VAL A 341 6.06 33.61 -1.89
CA VAL A 341 7.39 33.46 -1.29
C VAL A 341 8.03 34.83 -1.07
N GLU A 342 7.81 35.80 -1.98
CA GLU A 342 8.28 37.19 -1.82
C GLU A 342 7.55 37.92 -0.66
N ALA A 343 6.38 37.48 -0.24
CA ALA A 343 5.63 38.11 0.84
C ALA A 343 6.03 37.65 2.24
N GLY A 344 7.00 36.75 2.41
CA GLY A 344 7.51 36.28 3.72
C GLY A 344 6.46 35.54 4.57
N ALA A 345 5.42 34.99 3.95
CA ALA A 345 4.45 34.17 4.64
C ALA A 345 5.12 32.87 5.11
N PRO A 346 4.86 32.40 6.35
CA PRO A 346 5.35 31.10 6.80
C PRO A 346 4.84 30.02 5.82
N ALA A 347 5.73 29.08 5.46
CA ALA A 347 5.35 27.92 4.67
C ALA A 347 4.17 27.24 5.37
N ASP A 348 3.07 27.03 4.63
CA ASP A 348 1.96 26.27 5.16
C ASP A 348 2.48 24.90 5.62
N PRO A 349 2.06 24.38 6.80
CA PRO A 349 2.49 23.07 7.25
C PRO A 349 2.09 22.05 6.19
N PRO A 350 2.87 20.95 6.03
CA PRO A 350 2.61 19.94 5.01
C PRO A 350 1.15 19.48 5.09
N THR A 351 0.38 19.87 4.09
CA THR A 351 -1.06 19.66 4.00
C THR A 351 -1.33 18.21 3.61
N GLY A 352 -1.46 17.35 4.59
CA GLY A 352 -1.89 15.97 4.39
C GLY A 352 -2.01 15.29 5.74
N GLY A 353 -3.16 14.69 5.98
CA GLY A 353 -3.40 13.85 7.15
C GLY A 353 -2.56 12.56 7.09
N GLU A 354 -2.68 11.75 8.13
CA GLU A 354 -1.98 10.46 8.20
C GLU A 354 -2.36 9.53 7.04
N ILE A 355 -3.65 9.52 6.65
CA ILE A 355 -4.14 8.65 5.58
C ILE A 355 -3.58 9.04 4.22
N GLU A 356 -3.47 10.33 3.93
CA GLU A 356 -2.87 10.82 2.68
C GLU A 356 -1.40 10.40 2.59
N ARG A 357 -0.64 10.54 3.69
CA ARG A 357 0.76 10.11 3.74
C ARG A 357 0.90 8.61 3.55
N LEU A 358 0.05 7.81 4.21
CA LEU A 358 0.01 6.36 4.02
C LEU A 358 -0.30 5.97 2.57
N ALA A 359 -1.25 6.64 1.94
CA ALA A 359 -1.63 6.39 0.55
C ALA A 359 -0.50 6.74 -0.44
N VAL A 360 0.19 7.86 -0.24
CA VAL A 360 1.38 8.26 -1.02
C VAL A 360 2.49 7.22 -0.88
N LEU A 361 2.79 6.80 0.36
CA LEU A 361 3.82 5.79 0.60
C LEU A 361 3.46 4.42 0.01
N ALA A 362 2.17 4.04 0.04
CA ALA A 362 1.71 2.82 -0.61
C ALA A 362 1.94 2.89 -2.13
N LEU A 363 1.59 4.01 -2.78
CA LEU A 363 1.83 4.24 -4.20
C LEU A 363 3.33 4.14 -4.54
N ARG A 364 4.21 4.76 -3.76
CA ARG A 364 5.67 4.70 -3.96
C ARG A 364 6.19 3.27 -3.90
N TRP A 365 5.74 2.47 -2.95
CA TRP A 365 6.14 1.06 -2.85
C TRP A 365 5.62 0.24 -4.01
N GLU A 366 4.39 0.48 -4.47
CA GLU A 366 3.83 -0.16 -5.66
C GLU A 366 4.62 0.20 -6.92
N MET A 367 4.95 1.49 -7.11
CA MET A 367 5.79 1.96 -8.21
C MET A 367 7.21 1.40 -8.12
N ALA A 368 7.83 1.37 -6.93
CA ALA A 368 9.15 0.78 -6.72
C ALA A 368 9.18 -0.72 -7.09
N ALA A 369 8.15 -1.46 -6.70
CA ALA A 369 8.03 -2.87 -7.06
C ALA A 369 7.82 -3.08 -8.57
N ALA A 370 7.08 -2.17 -9.24
CA ALA A 370 6.94 -2.18 -10.69
C ALA A 370 8.29 -1.96 -11.40
N TYR A 371 9.11 -1.01 -10.94
CA TYR A 371 10.48 -0.85 -11.45
C TYR A 371 11.33 -2.10 -11.25
N LEU A 372 11.31 -2.68 -10.06
CA LEU A 372 12.05 -3.91 -9.75
C LEU A 372 11.62 -5.08 -10.63
N ARG A 373 10.33 -5.20 -10.91
CA ARG A 373 9.79 -6.21 -11.82
C ARG A 373 10.37 -6.06 -13.22
N ILE A 374 10.45 -4.84 -13.74
CA ILE A 374 11.00 -4.55 -15.07
C ILE A 374 12.50 -4.91 -15.12
N ILE A 375 13.26 -4.46 -14.12
CA ILE A 375 14.70 -4.71 -14.03
C ILE A 375 14.99 -6.21 -13.84
N GLY A 376 14.17 -6.92 -13.09
CA GLY A 376 14.36 -8.34 -12.81
C GLY A 376 14.23 -9.27 -14.01
N GLY A 377 13.86 -8.76 -15.20
CA GLY A 377 13.85 -9.50 -16.48
C GLY A 377 12.93 -10.72 -16.51
N ARG A 378 12.04 -10.90 -15.53
CA ARG A 378 11.05 -11.97 -15.56
C ARG A 378 9.80 -11.48 -16.28
N ALA A 379 9.69 -11.83 -17.58
CA ALA A 379 8.42 -11.81 -18.26
C ALA A 379 7.49 -12.81 -17.56
N VAL A 380 6.65 -12.33 -16.68
CA VAL A 380 5.46 -13.08 -16.26
C VAL A 380 4.52 -12.93 -17.45
N THR A 381 4.45 -13.96 -18.29
CA THR A 381 3.37 -14.06 -19.27
C THR A 381 2.06 -13.90 -18.50
N ALA A 382 1.30 -12.88 -18.85
CA ALA A 382 -0.03 -12.68 -18.32
C ALA A 382 -0.80 -14.01 -18.50
N ARG A 383 -1.26 -14.59 -17.39
CA ARG A 383 -2.21 -15.69 -17.46
C ARG A 383 -3.44 -15.12 -18.16
N ASP A 384 -3.75 -15.65 -19.32
CA ASP A 384 -4.95 -15.29 -20.06
C ASP A 384 -6.16 -15.49 -19.11
N PRO A 385 -6.94 -14.44 -18.78
CA PRO A 385 -8.10 -14.59 -17.91
C PRO A 385 -9.18 -15.54 -18.45
N GLY A 386 -9.01 -16.07 -19.67
CA GLY A 386 -9.88 -17.05 -20.31
C GLY A 386 -9.54 -18.52 -20.08
N SER A 387 -8.40 -18.87 -19.46
CA SER A 387 -8.05 -20.27 -19.21
C SER A 387 -8.44 -20.71 -17.79
N TYR A 388 -9.72 -20.89 -17.59
CA TYR A 388 -10.24 -21.69 -16.48
C TYR A 388 -10.00 -23.17 -16.82
N ASP A 389 -8.85 -23.69 -16.45
CA ASP A 389 -8.60 -25.12 -16.47
C ASP A 389 -9.37 -25.75 -15.32
N GLY A 390 -10.50 -26.36 -15.68
CA GLY A 390 -11.38 -27.07 -14.75
C GLY A 390 -10.62 -28.20 -14.05
N GLY A 391 -9.97 -27.87 -12.96
CA GLY A 391 -9.38 -28.85 -12.04
C GLY A 391 -10.47 -29.77 -11.52
N ARG A 392 -10.48 -30.99 -12.04
CA ARG A 392 -11.16 -32.12 -11.44
C ARG A 392 -10.57 -32.37 -10.06
N TYR A 393 -11.43 -32.22 -9.05
CA TYR A 393 -11.53 -33.13 -7.90
C TYR A 393 -12.94 -33.02 -7.29
#